data_74dff7403f64fefdc05f8478753841d9
#
_entry.id   74dff7403f64fefdc05f8478753841d9
#
_cell.length_a   1.000
_cell.length_b   1.000
_cell.length_c   1.000
_cell.angle_alpha   90.00
_cell.angle_beta   90.00
_cell.angle_gamma   90.00
#
_symmetry.space_group_name_H-M   'P 1'
#
loop_
_entity.id
_entity.type
_entity.pdbx_description
1 polymer ?
#
loop_
_entity_poly.entity_id
_entity_poly.type
_entity_poly.pdbx_seq_one_letter_code
_entity_poly.pdbx_strand_id
1 'polypeptide(L)'
;AMGATSDPRKGFDEFSETLNKLEVDNIELVIFGSSKPKNPPKFKFKTHYLGHLNDDISLITLYSAVGVMIVPSLQENLSNTIMESLACGTPVVGFDIGGNSDMIEHQKNGYLAKPFDTTDLKDGVEWILNNDNYNALCTNAREKVLKEFDSVVVAKKYIELYNEIIRKRS
;
A
#
# COMPACT_ATOMS: atom_id res chain seq x y z
N ALA A 1 6.73 -2.24 -4.30
CA ALA A 1 7.29 -0.88 -4.24
C ALA A 1 7.14 -0.27 -2.85
N MET A 2 7.93 0.72 -2.53
CA MET A 2 7.88 1.46 -1.25
C MET A 2 8.15 2.95 -1.47
N GLY A 3 7.46 3.80 -0.70
CA GLY A 3 7.69 5.24 -0.65
C GLY A 3 8.42 5.71 0.62
N ALA A 4 9.14 6.85 0.54
CA ALA A 4 9.73 7.62 1.64
C ALA A 4 10.69 6.86 2.59
N THR A 5 11.96 6.71 2.18
CA THR A 5 12.99 5.98 2.95
C THR A 5 13.61 6.77 4.11
N SER A 6 13.33 8.07 4.25
CA SER A 6 13.96 8.96 5.25
C SER A 6 13.10 9.23 6.48
N ASP A 7 11.82 8.86 6.46
CA ASP A 7 10.92 8.99 7.61
C ASP A 7 10.89 7.67 8.39
N PRO A 8 11.36 7.62 9.64
CA PRO A 8 11.37 6.39 10.44
C PRO A 8 9.99 5.76 10.60
N ARG A 9 8.93 6.58 10.59
CA ARG A 9 7.54 6.08 10.71
C ARG A 9 7.11 5.24 9.50
N LYS A 10 7.81 5.35 8.37
CA LYS A 10 7.50 4.61 7.14
C LYS A 10 8.10 3.20 7.11
N GLY A 11 8.87 2.81 8.15
CA GLY A 11 9.29 1.44 8.34
C GLY A 11 10.30 0.95 7.30
N PHE A 12 11.32 1.76 6.98
CA PHE A 12 12.33 1.34 6.00
C PHE A 12 13.20 0.19 6.50
N ASP A 13 13.44 0.11 7.80
CA ASP A 13 14.20 -0.98 8.42
C ASP A 13 13.37 -2.29 8.35
N GLU A 14 12.09 -2.25 8.66
CA GLU A 14 11.14 -3.35 8.52
C GLU A 14 11.02 -3.82 7.06
N PHE A 15 10.98 -2.87 6.13
CA PHE A 15 11.01 -3.18 4.71
C PHE A 15 12.30 -3.92 4.31
N SER A 16 13.45 -3.42 4.75
CA SER A 16 14.75 -4.02 4.44
C SER A 16 14.87 -5.42 5.05
N GLU A 17 14.39 -5.62 6.27
CA GLU A 17 14.36 -6.92 6.93
C GLU A 17 13.43 -7.90 6.19
N THR A 18 12.25 -7.44 5.82
CA THR A 18 11.29 -8.22 5.02
C THR A 18 11.91 -8.70 3.71
N LEU A 19 12.55 -7.80 2.95
CA LEU A 19 13.19 -8.14 1.68
C LEU A 19 14.33 -9.15 1.83
N ASN A 20 15.09 -9.10 2.94
CA ASN A 20 16.16 -10.06 3.20
C ASN A 20 15.62 -11.48 3.46
N LYS A 21 14.39 -11.58 3.96
CA LYS A 21 13.71 -12.86 4.25
C LYS A 21 12.96 -13.43 3.04
N LEU A 22 12.65 -12.62 2.01
CA LEU A 22 11.87 -13.08 0.84
C LEU A 22 12.57 -14.23 0.10
N GLU A 23 11.82 -15.26 -0.23
CA GLU A 23 12.29 -16.45 -0.96
C GLU A 23 11.58 -16.55 -2.32
N VAL A 24 11.63 -15.47 -3.11
CA VAL A 24 11.05 -15.38 -4.44
C VAL A 24 12.11 -15.01 -5.46
N ASP A 25 11.98 -15.58 -6.65
CA ASP A 25 12.86 -15.31 -7.78
C ASP A 25 12.17 -14.38 -8.80
N ASN A 26 12.97 -13.83 -9.72
CA ASN A 26 12.49 -13.05 -10.87
C ASN A 26 11.64 -11.83 -10.51
N ILE A 27 11.97 -11.16 -9.40
CA ILE A 27 11.37 -9.87 -9.04
C ILE A 27 12.39 -8.75 -9.11
N GLU A 28 11.90 -7.56 -9.38
CA GLU A 28 12.65 -6.31 -9.30
C GLU A 28 12.01 -5.41 -8.24
N LEU A 29 12.84 -4.63 -7.56
CA LEU A 29 12.42 -3.75 -6.50
C LEU A 29 12.33 -2.31 -7.01
N VAL A 30 11.23 -1.63 -6.71
CA VAL A 30 11.04 -0.21 -7.00
C VAL A 30 10.92 0.58 -5.70
N ILE A 31 11.74 1.61 -5.54
CA ILE A 31 11.72 2.54 -4.42
C ILE A 31 11.47 3.95 -4.95
N PHE A 32 10.47 4.64 -4.41
CA PHE A 32 10.10 6.00 -4.82
C PHE A 32 9.78 6.89 -3.61
N GLY A 33 9.46 8.16 -3.83
CA GLY A 33 9.10 9.11 -2.77
C GLY A 33 10.29 9.68 -2.00
N SER A 34 11.52 9.26 -2.33
CA SER A 34 12.76 9.86 -1.80
C SER A 34 13.89 9.72 -2.81
N SER A 35 14.89 10.60 -2.71
CA SER A 35 16.10 10.49 -3.52
C SER A 35 16.89 9.25 -3.13
N LYS A 36 17.61 8.67 -4.10
CA LYS A 36 18.52 7.55 -3.83
C LYS A 36 19.54 7.96 -2.76
N PRO A 37 19.69 7.21 -1.67
CA PRO A 37 20.69 7.49 -0.65
C PRO A 37 22.13 7.46 -1.24
N LYS A 38 23.06 8.23 -0.65
CA LYS A 38 24.48 8.18 -1.07
C LYS A 38 25.06 6.76 -0.92
N ASN A 39 24.69 6.06 0.15
CA ASN A 39 25.05 4.68 0.42
C ASN A 39 23.76 3.84 0.49
N PRO A 40 23.20 3.43 -0.65
CA PRO A 40 21.97 2.66 -0.63
C PRO A 40 22.22 1.27 -0.04
N PRO A 41 21.28 0.72 0.72
CA PRO A 41 21.37 -0.67 1.17
C PRO A 41 21.45 -1.60 -0.06
N LYS A 42 22.20 -2.68 0.11
CA LYS A 42 22.30 -3.71 -0.92
C LYS A 42 21.21 -4.75 -0.71
N PHE A 43 20.26 -4.76 -1.62
CA PHE A 43 19.25 -5.82 -1.68
C PHE A 43 19.71 -6.91 -2.65
N LYS A 44 19.22 -8.13 -2.47
CA LYS A 44 19.49 -9.25 -3.40
C LYS A 44 18.74 -9.09 -4.74
N PHE A 45 17.80 -8.17 -4.81
CA PHE A 45 16.99 -7.88 -6.00
C PHE A 45 17.54 -6.66 -6.75
N LYS A 46 17.40 -6.67 -8.07
CA LYS A 46 17.67 -5.47 -8.87
C LYS A 46 16.74 -4.34 -8.42
N THR A 47 17.34 -3.20 -8.06
CA THR A 47 16.61 -2.11 -7.40
C THR A 47 16.61 -0.86 -8.27
N HIS A 48 15.43 -0.31 -8.49
CA HIS A 48 15.19 0.95 -9.18
C HIS A 48 14.80 2.03 -8.18
N TYR A 49 15.51 3.15 -8.20
CA TYR A 49 15.18 4.34 -7.41
C TYR A 49 14.60 5.40 -8.34
N LEU A 50 13.31 5.68 -8.22
CA LEU A 50 12.59 6.62 -9.08
C LEU A 50 12.58 8.06 -8.54
N GLY A 51 13.08 8.28 -7.31
CA GLY A 51 13.03 9.61 -6.70
C GLY A 51 11.61 10.05 -6.33
N HIS A 52 11.39 11.36 -6.32
CA HIS A 52 10.06 11.93 -6.06
C HIS A 52 9.23 11.92 -7.35
N LEU A 53 8.03 11.36 -7.27
CA LEU A 53 7.02 11.42 -8.31
C LEU A 53 5.96 12.42 -7.86
N ASN A 54 5.78 13.50 -8.64
CA ASN A 54 4.96 14.65 -8.24
C ASN A 54 3.73 14.85 -9.13
N ASP A 55 3.48 13.93 -10.05
CA ASP A 55 2.35 14.00 -10.96
C ASP A 55 1.57 12.68 -10.98
N ASP A 56 0.26 12.81 -11.22
CA ASP A 56 -0.67 11.67 -11.18
C ASP A 56 -0.34 10.62 -12.24
N ILE A 57 0.14 11.02 -13.42
CA ILE A 57 0.44 10.09 -14.52
C ILE A 57 1.58 9.17 -14.13
N SER A 58 2.66 9.73 -13.57
CA SER A 58 3.81 8.95 -13.08
C SER A 58 3.42 8.00 -11.95
N LEU A 59 2.60 8.46 -10.99
CA LEU A 59 2.11 7.64 -9.88
C LEU A 59 1.19 6.51 -10.37
N ILE A 60 0.21 6.81 -11.23
CA ILE A 60 -0.68 5.80 -11.83
C ILE A 60 0.14 4.77 -12.60
N THR A 61 1.13 5.22 -13.40
CA THR A 61 1.99 4.33 -14.16
C THR A 61 2.78 3.40 -13.24
N LEU A 62 3.37 3.95 -12.17
CA LEU A 62 4.09 3.16 -11.17
C LEU A 62 3.20 2.11 -10.54
N TYR A 63 2.07 2.54 -9.92
CA TYR A 63 1.18 1.61 -9.23
C TYR A 63 0.64 0.53 -10.17
N SER A 64 0.31 0.87 -11.41
CA SER A 64 -0.19 -0.10 -12.39
C SER A 64 0.88 -1.07 -12.91
N ALA A 65 2.16 -0.71 -12.81
CA ALA A 65 3.28 -1.53 -13.30
C ALA A 65 3.82 -2.52 -12.26
N VAL A 66 3.54 -2.30 -10.97
CA VAL A 66 4.07 -3.16 -9.91
C VAL A 66 3.07 -4.25 -9.53
N GLY A 67 3.57 -5.45 -9.22
CA GLY A 67 2.72 -6.59 -8.83
C GLY A 67 2.25 -6.53 -7.37
N VAL A 68 2.94 -5.79 -6.51
CA VAL A 68 2.56 -5.62 -5.10
C VAL A 68 3.17 -4.33 -4.54
N MET A 69 2.39 -3.62 -3.75
CA MET A 69 2.86 -2.48 -2.97
C MET A 69 3.08 -2.89 -1.53
N ILE A 70 4.25 -2.55 -0.97
CA ILE A 70 4.59 -2.85 0.43
C ILE A 70 4.55 -1.55 1.23
N VAL A 71 3.73 -1.50 2.27
CA VAL A 71 3.57 -0.34 3.15
C VAL A 71 3.84 -0.76 4.59
N PRO A 72 5.13 -0.83 4.99
CA PRO A 72 5.57 -1.31 6.29
C PRO A 72 5.57 -0.21 7.36
N SER A 73 4.69 0.78 7.21
CA SER A 73 4.61 1.92 8.12
C SER A 73 4.40 1.48 9.55
N LEU A 74 5.09 2.14 10.49
CA LEU A 74 4.96 1.92 11.94
C LEU A 74 3.88 2.80 12.57
N GLN A 75 3.49 3.87 11.87
CA GLN A 75 2.42 4.78 12.27
C GLN A 75 1.70 5.25 11.01
N GLU A 76 0.40 5.03 10.97
CA GLU A 76 -0.49 5.51 9.93
C GLU A 76 -1.85 5.90 10.52
N ASN A 77 -2.48 6.89 9.89
CA ASN A 77 -3.90 7.15 10.11
C ASN A 77 -4.71 6.51 8.97
N LEU A 78 -4.61 7.10 7.78
CA LEU A 78 -5.18 6.57 6.53
C LEU A 78 -4.16 6.81 5.42
N SER A 79 -3.52 5.74 4.94
CA SER A 79 -2.39 5.85 4.01
C SER A 79 -2.86 6.17 2.58
N ASN A 80 -2.51 7.35 2.06
CA ASN A 80 -2.75 7.67 0.66
C ASN A 80 -2.08 6.67 -0.29
N THR A 81 -0.88 6.21 0.05
CA THR A 81 -0.14 5.21 -0.75
C THR A 81 -0.93 3.90 -0.90
N ILE A 82 -1.59 3.44 0.17
CA ILE A 82 -2.47 2.26 0.12
C ILE A 82 -3.66 2.55 -0.78
N MET A 83 -4.32 3.67 -0.56
CA MET A 83 -5.52 4.05 -1.33
C MET A 83 -5.22 4.18 -2.83
N GLU A 84 -4.13 4.86 -3.19
CA GLU A 84 -3.69 5.06 -4.57
C GLU A 84 -3.31 3.74 -5.25
N SER A 85 -2.58 2.86 -4.56
CA SER A 85 -2.22 1.54 -5.06
C SER A 85 -3.47 0.68 -5.33
N LEU A 86 -4.37 0.56 -4.35
CA LEU A 86 -5.63 -0.17 -4.51
C LEU A 86 -6.52 0.45 -5.61
N ALA A 87 -6.54 1.79 -5.73
CA ALA A 87 -7.25 2.49 -6.79
C ALA A 87 -6.73 2.14 -8.19
N CYS A 88 -5.45 1.84 -8.32
CA CYS A 88 -4.84 1.35 -9.57
C CYS A 88 -5.01 -0.16 -9.77
N GLY A 89 -5.69 -0.86 -8.85
CA GLY A 89 -5.87 -2.31 -8.90
C GLY A 89 -4.65 -3.10 -8.44
N THR A 90 -3.73 -2.47 -7.72
CA THR A 90 -2.52 -3.14 -7.23
C THR A 90 -2.67 -3.53 -5.78
N PRO A 91 -2.61 -4.84 -5.45
CA PRO A 91 -2.73 -5.32 -4.09
C PRO A 91 -1.63 -4.77 -3.18
N VAL A 92 -1.97 -4.59 -1.91
CA VAL A 92 -1.07 -4.01 -0.90
C VAL A 92 -0.80 -5.00 0.22
N VAL A 93 0.46 -5.03 0.68
CA VAL A 93 0.85 -5.67 1.95
C VAL A 93 1.22 -4.57 2.94
N GLY A 94 0.61 -4.57 4.11
CA GLY A 94 0.90 -3.61 5.17
C GLY A 94 0.63 -4.19 6.54
N PHE A 95 1.14 -3.55 7.60
CA PHE A 95 0.82 -3.92 8.97
C PHE A 95 -0.62 -3.56 9.33
N ASP A 96 -1.26 -4.37 10.16
CA ASP A 96 -2.58 -4.10 10.73
C ASP A 96 -2.47 -3.02 11.83
N ILE A 97 -2.35 -1.77 11.40
CA ILE A 97 -2.24 -0.59 12.26
C ILE A 97 -3.08 0.56 11.71
N GLY A 98 -3.52 1.44 12.60
CA GLY A 98 -4.30 2.63 12.24
C GLY A 98 -5.50 2.28 11.35
N GLY A 99 -5.68 3.03 10.27
CA GLY A 99 -6.75 2.80 9.29
C GLY A 99 -6.39 1.86 8.14
N ASN A 100 -5.30 1.08 8.23
CA ASN A 100 -4.93 0.16 7.16
C ASN A 100 -5.99 -0.93 6.95
N SER A 101 -6.60 -1.43 8.04
CA SER A 101 -7.69 -2.42 7.98
C SER A 101 -9.01 -1.90 7.41
N ASP A 102 -9.19 -0.58 7.33
CA ASP A 102 -10.34 0.00 6.63
C ASP A 102 -10.20 -0.14 5.11
N MET A 103 -8.97 -0.13 4.60
CA MET A 103 -8.65 -0.19 3.18
C MET A 103 -8.29 -1.58 2.70
N ILE A 104 -7.48 -2.32 3.48
CA ILE A 104 -7.01 -3.66 3.13
C ILE A 104 -7.93 -4.70 3.78
N GLU A 105 -8.66 -5.42 2.96
CA GLU A 105 -9.38 -6.64 3.36
C GLU A 105 -8.42 -7.83 3.21
N HIS A 106 -7.98 -8.40 4.34
CA HIS A 106 -6.98 -9.46 4.38
C HIS A 106 -7.33 -10.63 3.45
N GLN A 107 -6.39 -11.01 2.59
CA GLN A 107 -6.49 -12.07 1.58
C GLN A 107 -7.60 -11.88 0.53
N LYS A 108 -8.13 -10.66 0.39
CA LYS A 108 -9.16 -10.35 -0.59
C LYS A 108 -8.71 -9.28 -1.60
N ASN A 109 -8.09 -8.19 -1.13
CA ASN A 109 -7.54 -7.13 -1.97
C ASN A 109 -6.08 -6.79 -1.61
N GLY A 110 -5.51 -7.49 -0.65
CA GLY A 110 -4.18 -7.31 -0.13
C GLY A 110 -3.94 -8.23 1.07
N TYR A 111 -2.91 -7.95 1.85
CA TYR A 111 -2.55 -8.72 3.02
C TYR A 111 -2.27 -7.78 4.20
N LEU A 112 -2.98 -7.99 5.31
CA LEU A 112 -2.71 -7.34 6.58
C LEU A 112 -1.83 -8.24 7.42
N ALA A 113 -0.59 -7.83 7.59
CA ALA A 113 0.37 -8.51 8.46
C ALA A 113 0.19 -8.05 9.91
N LYS A 114 0.51 -8.92 10.85
CA LYS A 114 0.53 -8.55 12.27
C LYS A 114 1.41 -7.33 12.49
N PRO A 115 1.02 -6.43 13.42
CA PRO A 115 1.78 -5.23 13.69
C PRO A 115 3.25 -5.52 13.95
N PHE A 116 4.13 -4.91 13.16
CA PHE A 116 5.59 -4.95 13.27
C PHE A 116 6.24 -6.33 13.07
N ASP A 117 5.49 -7.34 12.63
CA ASP A 117 6.01 -8.67 12.31
C ASP A 117 6.50 -8.70 10.84
N THR A 118 7.80 -8.54 10.64
CA THR A 118 8.45 -8.55 9.32
C THR A 118 8.40 -9.93 8.66
N THR A 119 8.21 -11.00 9.43
CA THR A 119 8.05 -12.35 8.88
C THR A 119 6.66 -12.52 8.30
N ASP A 120 5.63 -12.08 9.01
CA ASP A 120 4.25 -12.08 8.50
C ASP A 120 4.08 -11.11 7.32
N LEU A 121 4.79 -9.97 7.33
CA LEU A 121 4.83 -9.05 6.18
C LEU A 121 5.45 -9.73 4.95
N LYS A 122 6.55 -10.47 5.12
CA LYS A 122 7.18 -11.29 4.07
C LYS A 122 6.21 -12.36 3.54
N ASP A 123 5.53 -13.09 4.43
CA ASP A 123 4.55 -14.11 4.05
C ASP A 123 3.42 -13.50 3.21
N GLY A 124 2.98 -12.28 3.54
CA GLY A 124 2.01 -11.53 2.76
C GLY A 124 2.48 -11.19 1.34
N VAL A 125 3.73 -10.78 1.20
CA VAL A 125 4.32 -10.51 -0.14
C VAL A 125 4.35 -11.78 -0.98
N GLU A 126 4.85 -12.87 -0.42
CA GLU A 126 4.93 -14.17 -1.12
C GLU A 126 3.54 -14.70 -1.46
N TRP A 127 2.57 -14.56 -0.54
CA TRP A 127 1.19 -14.97 -0.77
C TRP A 127 0.56 -14.23 -1.97
N ILE A 128 0.77 -12.90 -2.10
CA ILE A 128 0.25 -12.13 -3.25
C ILE A 128 0.95 -12.56 -4.55
N LEU A 129 2.28 -12.64 -4.54
CA LEU A 129 3.07 -12.92 -5.75
C LEU A 129 2.82 -14.34 -6.30
N ASN A 130 2.50 -15.31 -5.42
CA ASN A 130 2.23 -16.70 -5.79
C ASN A 130 0.73 -17.02 -5.85
N ASN A 131 -0.15 -16.01 -5.86
CA ASN A 131 -1.59 -16.22 -5.82
C ASN A 131 -2.16 -16.58 -7.19
N ASP A 132 -2.73 -17.76 -7.34
CA ASP A 132 -3.36 -18.23 -8.59
C ASP A 132 -4.52 -17.32 -9.04
N ASN A 133 -5.16 -16.62 -8.10
CA ASN A 133 -6.26 -15.71 -8.36
C ASN A 133 -5.83 -14.22 -8.30
N TYR A 134 -4.59 -13.90 -8.69
CA TYR A 134 -4.05 -12.54 -8.62
C TYR A 134 -4.96 -11.49 -9.28
N ASN A 135 -5.56 -11.80 -10.42
CA ASN A 135 -6.49 -10.90 -11.11
C ASN A 135 -7.74 -10.57 -10.26
N ALA A 136 -8.20 -11.51 -9.45
CA ALA A 136 -9.31 -11.24 -8.53
C ALA A 136 -8.88 -10.29 -7.40
N LEU A 137 -7.64 -10.42 -6.88
CA LEU A 137 -7.10 -9.45 -5.92
C LEU A 137 -7.08 -8.04 -6.52
N CYS A 138 -6.61 -7.90 -7.77
CA CYS A 138 -6.57 -6.62 -8.48
C CYS A 138 -7.96 -6.00 -8.65
N THR A 139 -8.94 -6.80 -9.05
CA THR A 139 -10.33 -6.37 -9.20
C THR A 139 -10.91 -5.91 -7.87
N ASN A 140 -10.76 -6.73 -6.83
CA ASN A 140 -11.25 -6.40 -5.49
C ASN A 140 -10.59 -5.15 -4.91
N ALA A 141 -9.30 -4.93 -5.18
CA ALA A 141 -8.57 -3.74 -4.78
C ALA A 141 -9.23 -2.47 -5.35
N ARG A 142 -9.46 -2.46 -6.66
CA ARG A 142 -10.11 -1.34 -7.34
C ARG A 142 -11.55 -1.13 -6.88
N GLU A 143 -12.33 -2.20 -6.78
CA GLU A 143 -13.74 -2.13 -6.36
C GLU A 143 -13.90 -1.59 -4.94
N LYS A 144 -13.03 -1.99 -4.00
CA LYS A 144 -13.03 -1.48 -2.63
C LYS A 144 -12.91 0.04 -2.61
N VAL A 145 -11.96 0.61 -3.36
CA VAL A 145 -11.76 2.07 -3.41
C VAL A 145 -12.95 2.76 -4.05
N LEU A 146 -13.43 2.29 -5.19
CA LEU A 146 -14.58 2.89 -5.86
C LEU A 146 -15.85 2.89 -5.00
N LYS A 147 -16.06 1.83 -4.22
CA LYS A 147 -17.24 1.67 -3.37
C LYS A 147 -17.20 2.52 -2.10
N GLU A 148 -16.03 2.71 -1.50
CA GLU A 148 -15.95 3.24 -0.14
C GLU A 148 -15.19 4.55 -0.02
N PHE A 149 -14.21 4.81 -0.91
CA PHE A 149 -13.26 5.92 -0.82
C PHE A 149 -13.31 6.87 -2.02
N ASP A 150 -14.14 6.58 -3.04
CA ASP A 150 -14.37 7.54 -4.12
C ASP A 150 -14.89 8.88 -3.57
N SER A 151 -14.37 9.98 -4.09
CA SER A 151 -14.67 11.32 -3.58
C SER A 151 -16.17 11.65 -3.57
N VAL A 152 -16.92 11.17 -4.57
CA VAL A 152 -18.37 11.36 -4.67
C VAL A 152 -19.09 10.55 -3.58
N VAL A 153 -18.62 9.32 -3.31
CA VAL A 153 -19.18 8.48 -2.24
C VAL A 153 -18.93 9.09 -0.87
N VAL A 154 -17.70 9.54 -0.62
CA VAL A 154 -17.33 10.16 0.65
C VAL A 154 -18.08 11.48 0.84
N ALA A 155 -18.20 12.32 -0.18
CA ALA A 155 -18.95 13.57 -0.10
C ALA A 155 -20.44 13.34 0.25
N LYS A 156 -21.07 12.31 -0.33
CA LYS A 156 -22.45 11.95 0.02
C LYS A 156 -22.59 11.56 1.49
N LYS A 157 -21.69 10.73 2.03
CA LYS A 157 -21.67 10.35 3.45
C LYS A 157 -21.60 11.58 4.37
N TYR A 158 -20.76 12.56 4.03
CA TYR A 158 -20.68 13.81 4.79
C TYR A 158 -21.96 14.64 4.72
N ILE A 159 -22.58 14.76 3.54
CA ILE A 159 -23.85 15.49 3.38
C ILE A 159 -24.96 14.82 4.22
N GLU A 160 -25.04 13.49 4.19
CA GLU A 160 -26.03 12.74 5.00
C GLU A 160 -25.81 12.98 6.50
N LEU A 161 -24.56 12.91 6.97
CA LEU A 161 -24.19 13.18 8.36
C LEU A 161 -24.58 14.62 8.77
N TYR A 162 -24.28 15.62 7.97
CA TYR A 162 -24.65 17.00 8.26
C TYR A 162 -26.16 17.19 8.33
N ASN A 163 -26.92 16.62 7.41
CA ASN A 163 -28.38 16.67 7.42
C ASN A 163 -28.97 16.00 8.67
N GLU A 164 -28.40 14.88 9.11
CA GLU A 164 -28.82 14.21 10.34
C GLU A 164 -28.59 15.08 11.58
N ILE A 165 -27.42 15.72 11.68
CA ILE A 165 -27.10 16.61 12.81
C ILE A 165 -28.04 17.82 12.85
N ILE A 166 -28.34 18.43 11.69
CA ILE A 166 -29.26 19.56 11.60
C ILE A 166 -30.65 19.16 12.07
N ARG A 167 -31.17 18.02 11.61
CA ARG A 167 -32.51 17.52 12.02
C ARG A 167 -32.64 17.21 13.52
N LYS A 168 -31.55 16.76 14.16
CA LYS A 168 -31.53 16.50 15.61
C LYS A 168 -31.50 17.77 16.47
N ARG A 169 -31.21 18.93 15.88
CA ARG A 169 -31.14 20.23 16.56
C ARG A 169 -32.37 21.08 16.33
N SER A 170 -33.26 20.69 15.43
CA SER A 170 -34.57 21.30 15.17
C SER A 170 -35.67 20.61 15.96
#